data_74a091312429e971bf7cc9e3b5ca32e0
#
_entry.id   74a091312429e971bf7cc9e3b5ca32e0
#
_cell.length_a   1.000
_cell.length_b   1.000
_cell.length_c   1.000
_cell.angle_alpha   90.00
_cell.angle_beta   90.00
_cell.angle_gamma   90.00
#
_symmetry.space_group_name_H-M   'P 1'
#
loop_
_entity.id
_entity.type
_entity.pdbx_description
1 polymer ?
#
loop_
_entity_poly.entity_id
_entity_poly.type
_entity_poly.pdbx_seq_one_letter_code
_entity_poly.pdbx_strand_id
1 'polypeptide(L)'
;MIWFLLLLSLLFAGVDFLFYRVRMRRHSERLRRAFVWFAVFSDALPIVVVLLLKAVPDNTTGWMQAAQWFTFVFLLLIGCRYGYYFGLLFDRHRSFSRVGALFAVGCAVWLVWGAAWGRQALRVNEVEIRTAALPAAFDGFRIVQFSDLHIGTLVRPEREMNRLVDTIKALRPDLVVFSGDLLNVRTTEL
;
A
#
# COMPACT_ATOMS: atom_id res chain seq x y z
N MET A 1 4.54 14.42 9.98
CA MET A 1 3.76 13.19 9.80
C MET A 1 2.47 13.17 10.62
N ILE A 2 2.47 13.31 11.95
CA ILE A 2 1.25 13.27 12.78
C ILE A 2 0.21 14.32 12.36
N TRP A 3 0.62 15.56 12.17
CA TRP A 3 -0.28 16.64 11.73
C TRP A 3 -0.95 16.34 10.39
N PHE A 4 -0.24 15.73 9.45
CA PHE A 4 -0.80 15.30 8.18
C PHE A 4 -1.88 14.23 8.38
N LEU A 5 -1.64 13.24 9.24
CA LEU A 5 -2.62 12.18 9.53
C LEU A 5 -3.86 12.73 10.26
N LEU A 6 -3.66 13.69 11.18
CA LEU A 6 -4.78 14.37 11.84
C LEU A 6 -5.63 15.16 10.84
N LEU A 7 -5.00 15.93 9.95
CA LEU A 7 -5.71 16.65 8.89
C LEU A 7 -6.46 15.70 7.96
N LEU A 8 -5.85 14.58 7.60
CA LEU A 8 -6.48 13.56 6.76
C LEU A 8 -7.69 12.92 7.47
N SER A 9 -7.56 12.57 8.74
CA SER A 9 -8.67 12.04 9.54
C SER A 9 -9.81 13.06 9.71
N LEU A 10 -9.50 14.32 9.88
CA LEU A 10 -10.52 15.39 9.93
C LEU A 10 -11.23 15.56 8.58
N LEU A 11 -10.50 15.49 7.47
CA LEU A 11 -11.08 15.52 6.13
C LEU A 11 -12.05 14.35 5.93
N PHE A 12 -11.65 13.14 6.29
CA PHE A 12 -12.49 11.95 6.21
C PHE A 12 -13.74 12.09 7.08
N ALA A 13 -13.57 12.49 8.33
CA ALA A 13 -14.70 12.73 9.24
C ALA A 13 -15.68 13.77 8.69
N GLY A 14 -15.18 14.83 8.03
CA GLY A 14 -16.01 15.84 7.36
C GLY A 14 -16.84 15.27 6.22
N VAL A 15 -16.23 14.44 5.36
CA VAL A 15 -16.94 13.79 4.25
C VAL A 15 -17.98 12.79 4.77
N ASP A 16 -17.64 12.01 5.80
CA ASP A 16 -18.56 11.06 6.42
C ASP A 16 -19.72 11.76 7.13
N PHE A 17 -19.46 12.88 7.78
CA PHE A 17 -20.52 13.70 8.36
C PHE A 17 -21.47 14.23 7.28
N LEU A 18 -20.93 14.67 6.15
CA LEU A 18 -21.74 15.12 5.01
C LEU A 18 -22.60 13.97 4.45
N PHE A 19 -21.99 12.80 4.26
CA PHE A 19 -22.69 11.59 3.84
C PHE A 19 -23.79 11.19 4.83
N TYR A 20 -23.47 11.22 6.13
CA TYR A 20 -24.43 10.94 7.18
C TYR A 20 -25.63 11.91 7.10
N ARG A 21 -25.38 13.21 6.98
CA ARG A 21 -26.45 14.21 6.89
C ARG A 21 -27.33 14.05 5.67
N VAL A 22 -26.72 13.74 4.52
CA VAL A 22 -27.45 13.70 3.23
C VAL A 22 -28.17 12.37 3.03
N ARG A 23 -27.55 11.27 3.44
CA ARG A 23 -28.06 9.92 3.11
C ARG A 23 -28.53 9.12 4.33
N MET A 24 -27.72 9.06 5.38
CA MET A 24 -27.95 8.14 6.51
C MET A 24 -29.09 8.58 7.43
N ARG A 25 -29.43 9.85 7.48
CA ARG A 25 -30.53 10.36 8.33
C ARG A 25 -31.89 9.71 8.06
N ARG A 26 -32.11 9.19 6.87
CA ARG A 26 -33.37 8.55 6.46
C ARG A 26 -33.43 7.05 6.76
N HIS A 27 -32.36 6.46 7.31
CA HIS A 27 -32.27 5.05 7.62
C HIS A 27 -32.58 4.78 9.10
N SER A 28 -32.76 3.49 9.43
CA SER A 28 -33.05 3.06 10.81
C SER A 28 -31.93 3.50 11.77
N GLU A 29 -32.29 3.68 13.04
CA GLU A 29 -31.35 4.08 14.08
C GLU A 29 -30.15 3.11 14.22
N ARG A 30 -30.44 1.79 14.10
CA ARG A 30 -29.39 0.76 14.14
C ARG A 30 -28.36 0.96 13.03
N LEU A 31 -28.80 1.22 11.80
CA LEU A 31 -27.91 1.42 10.65
C LEU A 31 -27.11 2.72 10.79
N ARG A 32 -27.73 3.79 11.28
CA ARG A 32 -27.04 5.06 11.56
C ARG A 32 -25.93 4.90 12.60
N ARG A 33 -26.22 4.21 13.71
CA ARG A 33 -25.23 3.93 14.75
C ARG A 33 -24.10 3.06 14.22
N ALA A 34 -24.42 1.98 13.49
CA ALA A 34 -23.41 1.12 12.88
C ALA A 34 -22.49 1.89 11.93
N PHE A 35 -23.04 2.78 11.10
CA PHE A 35 -22.27 3.64 10.21
C PHE A 35 -21.32 4.56 10.99
N VAL A 36 -21.81 5.25 12.01
CA VAL A 36 -20.98 6.18 12.82
C VAL A 36 -19.84 5.43 13.49
N TRP A 37 -20.11 4.28 14.12
CA TRP A 37 -19.05 3.48 14.74
C TRP A 37 -18.02 2.98 13.73
N PHE A 38 -18.50 2.54 12.56
CA PHE A 38 -17.60 2.11 11.47
C PHE A 38 -16.71 3.27 10.96
N ALA A 39 -17.28 4.45 10.75
CA ALA A 39 -16.55 5.63 10.32
C ALA A 39 -15.49 6.05 11.37
N VAL A 40 -15.90 6.20 12.62
CA VAL A 40 -14.99 6.57 13.72
C VAL A 40 -13.86 5.54 13.87
N PHE A 41 -14.18 4.25 13.84
CA PHE A 41 -13.19 3.19 13.96
C PHE A 41 -12.18 3.23 12.79
N SER A 42 -12.67 3.31 11.55
CA SER A 42 -11.80 3.32 10.38
C SER A 42 -10.95 4.59 10.28
N ASP A 43 -11.48 5.76 10.66
CA ASP A 43 -10.75 7.02 10.61
C ASP A 43 -9.73 7.16 11.75
N ALA A 44 -9.93 6.45 12.88
CA ALA A 44 -9.00 6.41 13.99
C ALA A 44 -7.80 5.44 13.74
N LEU A 45 -7.94 4.45 12.86
CA LEU A 45 -6.90 3.43 12.62
C LEU A 45 -5.50 4.02 12.36
N PRO A 46 -5.30 5.02 11.49
CA PRO A 46 -3.96 5.56 11.23
C PRO A 46 -3.32 6.18 12.47
N ILE A 47 -4.14 6.84 13.30
CA ILE A 47 -3.67 7.48 14.53
C ILE A 47 -3.24 6.40 15.52
N VAL A 48 -4.04 5.35 15.69
CA VAL A 48 -3.73 4.21 16.57
C VAL A 48 -2.43 3.53 16.13
N VAL A 49 -2.26 3.27 14.82
CA VAL A 49 -1.03 2.66 14.28
C VAL A 49 0.19 3.51 14.61
N VAL A 50 0.13 4.82 14.38
CA VAL A 50 1.26 5.72 14.67
C VAL A 50 1.58 5.77 16.17
N LEU A 51 0.56 5.79 17.03
CA LEU A 51 0.76 5.78 18.48
C LEU A 51 1.39 4.46 18.95
N LEU A 52 0.92 3.33 18.42
CA LEU A 52 1.50 2.01 18.71
C LEU A 52 2.96 1.93 18.27
N LEU A 53 3.28 2.36 17.05
CA LEU A 53 4.65 2.37 16.54
C LEU A 53 5.59 3.26 17.35
N LYS A 54 5.08 4.35 17.94
CA LYS A 54 5.86 5.22 18.83
C LYS A 54 6.03 4.67 20.24
N ALA A 55 5.03 3.93 20.74
CA ALA A 55 5.06 3.35 22.08
C ALA A 55 5.97 2.12 22.16
N VAL A 56 6.31 1.49 21.03
CA VAL A 56 7.19 0.32 20.97
C VAL A 56 8.61 0.78 20.64
N PRO A 57 9.55 0.82 21.60
CA PRO A 57 10.91 1.33 21.39
C PRO A 57 11.70 0.46 20.40
N ASP A 58 11.39 -0.82 20.37
CA ASP A 58 12.04 -1.83 19.53
C ASP A 58 11.04 -2.33 18.47
N ASN A 59 11.07 -1.67 17.31
CA ASN A 59 10.32 -2.13 16.14
C ASN A 59 10.90 -3.45 15.64
N THR A 60 10.42 -4.56 16.20
CA THR A 60 10.73 -5.88 15.67
C THR A 60 10.03 -6.09 14.34
N THR A 61 10.52 -7.01 13.52
CA THR A 61 9.90 -7.38 12.23
C THR A 61 8.41 -7.68 12.36
N GLY A 62 8.00 -8.33 13.45
CA GLY A 62 6.57 -8.61 13.72
C GLY A 62 5.71 -7.35 13.89
N TRP A 63 6.21 -6.32 14.56
CA TRP A 63 5.49 -5.05 14.70
C TRP A 63 5.38 -4.29 13.39
N MET A 64 6.44 -4.32 12.57
CA MET A 64 6.41 -3.70 11.24
C MET A 64 5.40 -4.40 10.33
N GLN A 65 5.38 -5.74 10.33
CA GLN A 65 4.37 -6.50 9.59
C GLN A 65 2.95 -6.21 10.09
N ALA A 66 2.74 -6.15 11.40
CA ALA A 66 1.45 -5.78 11.97
C ALA A 66 1.01 -4.38 11.50
N ALA A 67 1.90 -3.39 11.54
CA ALA A 67 1.61 -2.03 11.07
C ALA A 67 1.25 -2.01 9.57
N GLN A 68 1.91 -2.81 8.74
CA GLN A 68 1.56 -2.94 7.32
C GLN A 68 0.17 -3.53 7.11
N TRP A 69 -0.18 -4.60 7.86
CA TRP A 69 -1.50 -5.18 7.79
C TRP A 69 -2.59 -4.21 8.25
N PHE A 70 -2.36 -3.46 9.32
CA PHE A 70 -3.28 -2.41 9.76
C PHE A 70 -3.43 -1.31 8.70
N THR A 71 -2.33 -0.88 8.08
CA THR A 71 -2.36 0.09 6.99
C THR A 71 -3.14 -0.43 5.78
N PHE A 72 -2.94 -1.71 5.42
CA PHE A 72 -3.67 -2.35 4.32
C PHE A 72 -5.18 -2.40 4.62
N VAL A 73 -5.56 -2.84 5.82
CA VAL A 73 -6.97 -2.89 6.25
C VAL A 73 -7.58 -1.47 6.22
N PHE A 74 -6.85 -0.47 6.71
CA PHE A 74 -7.29 0.92 6.65
C PHE A 74 -7.54 1.37 5.21
N LEU A 75 -6.59 1.15 4.30
CA LEU A 75 -6.73 1.50 2.89
C LEU A 75 -7.90 0.77 2.23
N LEU A 76 -8.12 -0.50 2.58
CA LEU A 76 -9.24 -1.29 2.08
C LEU A 76 -10.58 -0.71 2.54
N LEU A 77 -10.72 -0.41 3.83
CA LEU A 77 -11.95 0.17 4.39
C LEU A 77 -12.26 1.55 3.80
N ILE A 78 -11.25 2.41 3.73
CA ILE A 78 -11.37 3.75 3.16
C ILE A 78 -11.65 3.66 1.66
N GLY A 79 -10.88 2.88 0.91
CA GLY A 79 -11.05 2.73 -0.53
C GLY A 79 -12.44 2.24 -0.93
N CYS A 80 -12.94 1.21 -0.25
CA CYS A 80 -14.30 0.71 -0.49
C CYS A 80 -15.37 1.75 -0.14
N ARG A 81 -15.22 2.45 0.99
CA ARG A 81 -16.16 3.46 1.45
C ARG A 81 -16.23 4.64 0.49
N TYR A 82 -15.08 5.21 0.13
CA TYR A 82 -15.03 6.34 -0.79
C TYR A 82 -15.32 5.95 -2.23
N GLY A 83 -14.97 4.74 -2.64
CA GLY A 83 -15.42 4.17 -3.91
C GLY A 83 -16.96 4.13 -3.98
N TYR A 84 -17.61 3.69 -2.90
CA TYR A 84 -19.07 3.73 -2.81
C TYR A 84 -19.61 5.17 -2.90
N TYR A 85 -19.03 6.13 -2.18
CA TYR A 85 -19.44 7.53 -2.23
C TYR A 85 -19.27 8.14 -3.63
N PHE A 86 -18.16 7.82 -4.29
CA PHE A 86 -17.92 8.24 -5.66
C PHE A 86 -18.98 7.70 -6.61
N GLY A 87 -19.32 6.42 -6.52
CA GLY A 87 -20.35 5.81 -7.33
C GLY A 87 -21.75 6.41 -7.12
N LEU A 88 -22.02 7.00 -5.95
CA LEU A 88 -23.27 7.72 -5.68
C LEU A 88 -23.44 8.99 -6.51
N LEU A 89 -22.37 9.56 -7.05
CA LEU A 89 -22.45 10.70 -7.95
C LEU A 89 -23.24 10.35 -9.24
N PHE A 90 -23.20 9.08 -9.62
CA PHE A 90 -23.86 8.55 -10.82
C PHE A 90 -25.23 7.93 -10.54
N ASP A 91 -25.58 7.70 -9.26
CA ASP A 91 -26.85 7.06 -8.87
C ASP A 91 -27.41 7.72 -7.59
N ARG A 92 -27.83 8.98 -7.72
CA ARG A 92 -28.24 9.84 -6.60
C ARG A 92 -29.60 9.47 -5.97
N HIS A 93 -30.45 8.76 -6.69
CA HIS A 93 -31.87 8.63 -6.33
C HIS A 93 -32.21 7.38 -5.52
N ARG A 94 -31.32 6.40 -5.40
CA ARG A 94 -31.58 5.13 -4.69
C ARG A 94 -31.07 5.16 -3.25
N SER A 95 -31.82 4.51 -2.35
CA SER A 95 -31.37 4.30 -0.96
C SER A 95 -30.08 3.48 -0.91
N PHE A 96 -29.97 2.48 -1.80
CA PHE A 96 -28.76 1.69 -2.03
C PHE A 96 -28.34 1.85 -3.50
N SER A 97 -27.11 2.32 -3.72
CA SER A 97 -26.57 2.49 -5.06
C SER A 97 -25.85 1.23 -5.54
N ARG A 98 -26.32 0.63 -6.62
CA ARG A 98 -25.62 -0.48 -7.28
C ARG A 98 -24.32 -0.02 -7.91
N VAL A 99 -24.30 1.19 -8.46
CA VAL A 99 -23.09 1.80 -9.03
C VAL A 99 -22.05 2.04 -7.92
N GLY A 100 -22.47 2.58 -6.77
CA GLY A 100 -21.60 2.72 -5.61
C GLY A 100 -21.03 1.38 -5.14
N ALA A 101 -21.84 0.34 -5.08
CA ALA A 101 -21.37 -1.01 -4.73
C ALA A 101 -20.32 -1.55 -5.73
N LEU A 102 -20.52 -1.34 -7.03
CA LEU A 102 -19.54 -1.73 -8.06
C LEU A 102 -18.20 -1.00 -7.88
N PHE A 103 -18.22 0.30 -7.61
CA PHE A 103 -16.97 1.05 -7.33
C PHE A 103 -16.29 0.56 -6.05
N ALA A 104 -17.03 0.28 -4.98
CA ALA A 104 -16.48 -0.26 -3.75
C ALA A 104 -15.81 -1.62 -3.97
N VAL A 105 -16.48 -2.53 -4.69
CA VAL A 105 -15.92 -3.84 -5.03
C VAL A 105 -14.72 -3.69 -5.95
N GLY A 106 -14.76 -2.79 -6.94
CA GLY A 106 -13.63 -2.49 -7.82
C GLY A 106 -12.41 -2.02 -7.05
N CYS A 107 -12.58 -1.11 -6.09
CA CYS A 107 -11.51 -0.68 -5.18
C CYS A 107 -10.96 -1.84 -4.34
N ALA A 108 -11.84 -2.69 -3.78
CA ALA A 108 -11.41 -3.85 -3.01
C ALA A 108 -10.57 -4.82 -3.85
N VAL A 109 -11.06 -5.17 -5.03
CA VAL A 109 -10.36 -6.08 -5.95
C VAL A 109 -9.01 -5.50 -6.35
N TRP A 110 -8.95 -4.22 -6.69
CA TRP A 110 -7.70 -3.58 -7.09
C TRP A 110 -6.67 -3.54 -5.96
N LEU A 111 -7.09 -3.17 -4.74
CA LEU A 111 -6.20 -3.15 -3.57
C LEU A 111 -5.70 -4.54 -3.21
N VAL A 112 -6.58 -5.55 -3.19
CA VAL A 112 -6.22 -6.94 -2.90
C VAL A 112 -5.29 -7.49 -3.98
N TRP A 113 -5.59 -7.21 -5.25
CA TRP A 113 -4.75 -7.63 -6.37
C TRP A 113 -3.37 -6.98 -6.30
N GLY A 114 -3.30 -5.66 -6.05
CA GLY A 114 -2.05 -4.93 -5.88
C GLY A 114 -1.19 -5.50 -4.73
N ALA A 115 -1.82 -5.80 -3.59
CA ALA A 115 -1.14 -6.35 -2.44
C ALA A 115 -0.67 -7.80 -2.64
N ALA A 116 -1.46 -8.62 -3.36
CA ALA A 116 -1.16 -10.06 -3.54
C ALA A 116 -0.18 -10.31 -4.69
N TRP A 117 -0.33 -9.61 -5.81
CA TRP A 117 0.44 -9.86 -7.03
C TRP A 117 1.28 -8.66 -7.49
N GLY A 118 0.73 -7.45 -7.41
CA GLY A 118 1.36 -6.26 -7.97
C GLY A 118 2.74 -5.99 -7.39
N ARG A 119 2.90 -6.12 -6.08
CA ARG A 119 4.18 -5.90 -5.40
C ARG A 119 5.23 -6.99 -5.65
N GLN A 120 4.82 -8.19 -6.10
CA GLN A 120 5.73 -9.31 -6.38
C GLN A 120 6.20 -9.36 -7.83
N ALA A 121 5.73 -8.45 -8.67
CA ALA A 121 6.06 -8.41 -10.09
C ALA A 121 7.45 -7.79 -10.29
N LEU A 122 8.50 -8.64 -10.28
CA LEU A 122 9.82 -8.22 -10.75
C LEU A 122 9.74 -7.81 -12.22
N ARG A 123 10.25 -6.62 -12.52
CA ARG A 123 10.38 -6.11 -13.89
C ARG A 123 11.84 -5.85 -14.17
N VAL A 124 12.32 -6.36 -15.29
CA VAL A 124 13.64 -6.05 -15.81
C VAL A 124 13.48 -4.91 -16.81
N ASN A 125 14.17 -3.78 -16.54
CA ASN A 125 14.24 -2.67 -17.47
C ASN A 125 15.62 -2.73 -18.13
N GLU A 126 15.65 -2.92 -19.42
CA GLU A 126 16.90 -2.93 -20.19
C GLU A 126 17.17 -1.52 -20.73
N VAL A 127 18.37 -1.01 -20.45
CA VAL A 127 18.83 0.31 -20.92
C VAL A 127 20.17 0.10 -21.63
N GLU A 128 20.24 0.43 -22.89
CA GLU A 128 21.48 0.39 -23.66
C GLU A 128 22.17 1.75 -23.57
N ILE A 129 23.42 1.75 -23.09
CA ILE A 129 24.27 2.96 -23.03
C ILE A 129 25.32 2.86 -24.14
N ARG A 130 25.23 3.76 -25.11
CA ARG A 130 26.21 3.88 -26.20
C ARG A 130 27.07 5.10 -25.99
N THR A 131 28.40 4.91 -25.89
CA THR A 131 29.35 6.01 -25.75
C THR A 131 30.69 5.63 -26.36
N ALA A 132 31.29 6.58 -27.06
CA ALA A 132 32.62 6.43 -27.61
C ALA A 132 33.75 6.65 -26.57
N ALA A 133 33.37 7.04 -25.32
CA ALA A 133 34.35 7.30 -24.26
C ALA A 133 34.78 6.03 -23.52
N LEU A 134 34.13 4.90 -23.72
CA LEU A 134 34.49 3.63 -23.09
C LEU A 134 35.44 2.82 -23.97
N PRO A 135 36.45 2.14 -23.37
CA PRO A 135 37.28 1.17 -24.06
C PRO A 135 36.48 0.06 -24.72
N ALA A 136 36.96 -0.48 -25.84
CA ALA A 136 36.31 -1.57 -26.56
C ALA A 136 36.08 -2.84 -25.70
N ALA A 137 36.84 -3.03 -24.64
CA ALA A 137 36.68 -4.12 -23.68
C ALA A 137 35.31 -4.09 -22.94
N PHE A 138 34.61 -2.95 -22.95
CA PHE A 138 33.29 -2.81 -22.38
C PHE A 138 32.15 -3.03 -23.38
N ASP A 139 32.47 -3.36 -24.62
CA ASP A 139 31.43 -3.71 -25.59
C ASP A 139 30.70 -4.95 -25.16
N GLY A 140 29.36 -4.88 -25.04
CA GLY A 140 28.52 -5.94 -24.54
C GLY A 140 28.57 -6.15 -23.02
N PHE A 141 29.27 -5.31 -22.25
CA PHE A 141 29.36 -5.43 -20.79
C PHE A 141 28.01 -5.18 -20.14
N ARG A 142 27.57 -6.10 -19.29
CA ARG A 142 26.24 -6.08 -18.65
C ARG A 142 26.33 -5.75 -17.18
N ILE A 143 25.63 -4.70 -16.77
CA ILE A 143 25.50 -4.31 -15.37
C ILE A 143 24.05 -4.56 -14.96
N VAL A 144 23.83 -5.32 -13.91
CA VAL A 144 22.52 -5.42 -13.25
C VAL A 144 22.55 -4.58 -11.98
N GLN A 145 21.66 -3.62 -11.91
CA GLN A 145 21.48 -2.79 -10.73
C GLN A 145 20.13 -3.12 -10.06
N PHE A 146 20.12 -3.18 -8.74
CA PHE A 146 18.90 -3.27 -7.95
C PHE A 146 19.04 -2.46 -6.64
N SER A 147 17.89 -2.06 -6.07
CA SER A 147 17.79 -1.29 -4.83
C SER A 147 16.48 -1.57 -4.11
N ASP A 148 16.26 -0.95 -2.95
CA ASP A 148 14.96 -0.86 -2.25
C ASP A 148 14.33 -2.23 -1.95
N LEU A 149 15.12 -3.17 -1.44
CA LEU A 149 14.66 -4.53 -1.16
C LEU A 149 13.74 -4.62 0.05
N HIS A 150 13.95 -3.78 1.07
CA HIS A 150 13.10 -3.71 2.27
C HIS A 150 12.75 -5.09 2.84
N ILE A 151 13.75 -5.93 3.11
CA ILE A 151 13.61 -7.36 3.43
C ILE A 151 12.62 -7.59 4.59
N GLY A 152 12.63 -6.73 5.61
CA GLY A 152 11.74 -6.83 6.76
C GLY A 152 10.24 -6.68 6.44
N THR A 153 9.89 -6.23 5.23
CA THR A 153 8.50 -6.13 4.77
C THR A 153 8.06 -7.26 3.87
N LEU A 154 8.96 -8.15 3.48
CA LEU A 154 8.64 -9.29 2.63
C LEU A 154 7.85 -10.33 3.43
N VAL A 155 6.76 -10.85 2.85
CA VAL A 155 5.95 -11.90 3.49
C VAL A 155 6.64 -13.25 3.45
N ARG A 156 7.40 -13.51 2.39
CA ARG A 156 8.19 -14.73 2.18
C ARG A 156 9.59 -14.36 1.70
N PRO A 157 10.44 -13.83 2.61
CA PRO A 157 11.71 -13.23 2.24
C PRO A 157 12.60 -14.20 1.44
N GLU A 158 12.76 -15.44 1.90
CA GLU A 158 13.60 -16.43 1.20
C GLU A 158 13.12 -16.68 -0.24
N ARG A 159 11.83 -16.84 -0.46
CA ARG A 159 11.28 -17.10 -1.80
C ARG A 159 11.45 -15.90 -2.73
N GLU A 160 11.20 -14.70 -2.19
CA GLU A 160 11.28 -13.47 -2.97
C GLU A 160 12.74 -13.15 -3.32
N MET A 161 13.67 -13.37 -2.37
CA MET A 161 15.10 -13.23 -2.59
C MET A 161 15.66 -14.25 -3.59
N ASN A 162 15.29 -15.53 -3.47
CA ASN A 162 15.71 -16.55 -4.41
C ASN A 162 15.24 -16.21 -5.83
N ARG A 163 14.02 -15.71 -6.00
CA ARG A 163 13.51 -15.28 -7.30
C ARG A 163 14.31 -14.11 -7.87
N LEU A 164 14.72 -13.14 -7.04
CA LEU A 164 15.59 -12.04 -7.46
C LEU A 164 16.94 -12.57 -7.93
N VAL A 165 17.57 -13.43 -7.13
CA VAL A 165 18.85 -14.05 -7.46
C VAL A 165 18.78 -14.84 -8.76
N ASP A 166 17.74 -15.64 -8.96
CA ASP A 166 17.55 -16.41 -10.19
C ASP A 166 17.35 -15.49 -11.41
N THR A 167 16.62 -14.39 -11.23
CA THR A 167 16.45 -13.37 -12.28
C THR A 167 17.78 -12.73 -12.63
N ILE A 168 18.58 -12.33 -11.65
CA ILE A 168 19.92 -11.74 -11.87
C ILE A 168 20.83 -12.74 -12.60
N LYS A 169 20.86 -14.01 -12.17
CA LYS A 169 21.66 -15.06 -12.81
C LYS A 169 21.25 -15.29 -14.28
N ALA A 170 19.94 -15.26 -14.56
CA ALA A 170 19.42 -15.44 -15.91
C ALA A 170 19.86 -14.33 -16.86
N LEU A 171 20.10 -13.10 -16.36
CA LEU A 171 20.58 -11.97 -17.13
C LEU A 171 22.08 -12.06 -17.48
N ARG A 172 22.84 -12.96 -16.83
CA ARG A 172 24.28 -13.17 -17.02
C ARG A 172 25.06 -11.85 -16.96
N PRO A 173 24.98 -11.10 -15.86
CA PRO A 173 25.71 -9.83 -15.73
C PRO A 173 27.21 -10.06 -15.55
N ASP A 174 28.01 -9.11 -16.04
CA ASP A 174 29.44 -9.02 -15.74
C ASP A 174 29.64 -8.32 -14.38
N LEU A 175 28.72 -7.45 -13.98
CA LEU A 175 28.73 -6.74 -12.71
C LEU A 175 27.33 -6.65 -12.11
N VAL A 176 27.24 -6.89 -10.82
CA VAL A 176 26.00 -6.68 -10.04
C VAL A 176 26.23 -5.52 -9.06
N VAL A 177 25.36 -4.53 -9.09
CA VAL A 177 25.44 -3.34 -8.25
C VAL A 177 24.19 -3.25 -7.38
N PHE A 178 24.40 -3.14 -6.09
CA PHE A 178 23.37 -2.83 -5.12
C PHE A 178 23.50 -1.37 -4.69
N SER A 179 22.47 -0.56 -4.93
CA SER A 179 22.53 0.89 -4.68
C SER A 179 21.84 1.34 -3.39
N GLY A 180 21.54 0.39 -2.50
CA GLY A 180 21.10 0.71 -1.14
C GLY A 180 19.67 0.30 -0.82
N ASP A 181 19.27 0.57 0.44
CA ASP A 181 17.97 0.32 1.03
C ASP A 181 17.58 -1.16 1.10
N LEU A 182 18.46 -1.93 1.78
CA LEU A 182 18.28 -3.37 2.00
C LEU A 182 17.26 -3.65 3.12
N LEU A 183 17.29 -2.83 4.17
CA LEU A 183 16.59 -3.04 5.42
C LEU A 183 15.59 -1.93 5.67
N ASN A 184 14.51 -2.23 6.36
CA ASN A 184 13.53 -1.22 6.72
C ASN A 184 13.98 -0.35 7.89
N VAL A 185 14.53 -0.97 8.95
CA VAL A 185 14.87 -0.28 10.20
C VAL A 185 16.15 -0.82 10.83
N ARG A 186 16.44 -2.14 10.78
CA ARG A 186 17.50 -2.77 11.57
C ARG A 186 18.24 -3.91 10.87
N THR A 187 19.48 -4.11 11.28
CA THR A 187 20.33 -5.25 10.86
C THR A 187 19.79 -6.61 11.29
N THR A 188 18.91 -6.67 12.29
CA THR A 188 18.26 -7.93 12.75
C THR A 188 17.16 -8.41 11.80
N GLU A 189 16.91 -7.71 10.69
CA GLU A 189 16.00 -8.16 9.62
C GLU A 189 16.67 -9.14 8.65
N LEU A 190 18.00 -9.27 8.73
CA LEU A 190 18.80 -10.26 8.02
C LEU A 190 18.81 -11.59 8.78
#